data_e3db54788b3bdfe12a07a26b809b8ae0
#
_entry.id   e3db54788b3bdfe12a07a26b809b8ae0
#
_cell.length_a   1.000
_cell.length_b   1.000
_cell.length_c   1.000
_cell.angle_alpha   90.00
_cell.angle_beta   90.00
_cell.angle_gamma   90.00
#
_symmetry.space_group_name_H-M   'P 1'
#
loop_
_entity.id
_entity.type
_entity.pdbx_description
1 polymer ?
#
loop_
_entity_poly.entity_id
_entity_poly.type
_entity_poly.pdbx_seq_one_letter_code
_entity_poly.pdbx_strand_id
1 'polypeptide(L)'
;MTGKLVIDGDTLTIDEAYAVAVDRRRVGLAPKARKRMLRTRAVVDDIVAKNAVVYGVTTGFGKLSDVAIPPGRLAELQVNLVRSHASGVGDRLPEPEVRAMMLLRANVIAKGYSGARPELVDLLLDMLNADVYPPIPEQGSVGASGDLAPLAHLALSLIGEGTLIKGNHEDSAEKVLARIGTKPVVLAPKEGITLINGTQAHTAVALIALVGARALWRTAHVAGAMSLEALLGTPAAFDERIHEARGQKGQCRSAALLRDLLADSELRESHRHGDPRVQDPYALRCMPQVHGPVLDALDWIDEAVSRELNAATDNPLVFENGETLSGGNFHGLTVAMALDFLAIVLTHMATIAERRIDRLVHPDLNQGLPPFLSPDAGVNSGFMMAQVTAAALASECKVLSHPASVDTIPTDGSKEDVVPMAMGAAWKARRVLRNLENILAIELMCGAQAIDFRAPLKPGRGVRTAHERVREIVPRLEADRVLSGDIAALMAAVSDRRFADIGAVT
;
A
#
# COMPACT_ATOMS: atom_id res chain seq x y z
N MET A 1 -11.29 -16.75 -1.89
CA MET A 1 -12.73 -16.40 -2.13
C MET A 1 -13.03 -16.59 -3.61
N THR A 2 -13.83 -17.60 -3.99
CA THR A 2 -13.98 -18.06 -5.40
C THR A 2 -15.17 -17.44 -6.16
N GLY A 3 -15.93 -16.51 -5.56
CA GLY A 3 -17.10 -15.89 -6.21
C GLY A 3 -16.82 -14.50 -6.78
N LYS A 4 -17.63 -14.09 -7.78
CA LYS A 4 -17.61 -12.72 -8.33
C LYS A 4 -17.95 -11.71 -7.23
N LEU A 5 -17.12 -10.68 -7.02
CA LEU A 5 -17.43 -9.54 -6.16
C LEU A 5 -18.55 -8.70 -6.80
N VAL A 6 -19.46 -8.17 -6.00
CA VAL A 6 -20.53 -7.27 -6.48
C VAL A 6 -20.45 -5.97 -5.70
N ILE A 7 -19.92 -4.91 -6.34
CA ILE A 7 -19.77 -3.59 -5.72
C ILE A 7 -21.11 -2.84 -5.71
N ASP A 8 -21.32 -2.07 -4.64
CA ASP A 8 -22.55 -1.30 -4.44
C ASP A 8 -22.30 0.16 -3.99
N GLY A 9 -21.04 0.55 -3.82
CA GLY A 9 -20.65 1.86 -3.33
C GLY A 9 -20.60 2.01 -1.81
N ASP A 10 -21.00 0.99 -1.05
CA ASP A 10 -21.21 1.12 0.40
C ASP A 10 -20.47 0.05 1.24
N THR A 11 -20.17 -1.12 0.66
CA THR A 11 -19.78 -2.31 1.45
C THR A 11 -18.45 -2.93 1.06
N LEU A 12 -17.64 -2.27 0.22
CA LEU A 12 -16.34 -2.76 -0.23
C LEU A 12 -15.35 -2.82 0.94
N THR A 13 -14.75 -3.98 1.17
CA THR A 13 -13.71 -4.17 2.20
C THR A 13 -12.31 -4.08 1.59
N ILE A 14 -11.29 -3.87 2.45
CA ILE A 14 -9.88 -3.86 2.05
C ILE A 14 -9.48 -5.19 1.40
N ASP A 15 -9.84 -6.31 2.00
CA ASP A 15 -9.52 -7.64 1.47
C ASP A 15 -10.17 -7.91 0.10
N GLU A 16 -11.42 -7.47 -0.08
CA GLU A 16 -12.12 -7.60 -1.36
C GLU A 16 -11.50 -6.73 -2.44
N ALA A 17 -11.14 -5.49 -2.11
CA ALA A 17 -10.47 -4.58 -3.04
C ALA A 17 -9.07 -5.11 -3.42
N TYR A 18 -8.33 -5.63 -2.45
CA TYR A 18 -7.05 -6.29 -2.68
C TYR A 18 -7.19 -7.52 -3.58
N ALA A 19 -8.18 -8.37 -3.33
CA ALA A 19 -8.43 -9.56 -4.15
C ALA A 19 -8.74 -9.23 -5.63
N VAL A 20 -9.43 -8.11 -5.90
CA VAL A 20 -9.64 -7.64 -7.29
C VAL A 20 -8.35 -7.09 -7.89
N ALA A 21 -7.61 -6.32 -7.12
CA ALA A 21 -6.40 -5.65 -7.60
C ALA A 21 -5.23 -6.61 -7.87
N VAL A 22 -5.01 -7.56 -6.97
CA VAL A 22 -3.85 -8.47 -6.97
C VAL A 22 -4.23 -9.88 -7.43
N ASP A 23 -5.26 -10.49 -6.82
CA ASP A 23 -5.66 -11.88 -7.11
C ASP A 23 -6.59 -11.98 -8.32
N ARG A 24 -6.89 -10.86 -9.00
CA ARG A 24 -7.72 -10.76 -10.21
C ARG A 24 -9.13 -11.33 -10.03
N ARG A 25 -9.68 -11.22 -8.81
CA ARG A 25 -11.07 -11.60 -8.53
C ARG A 25 -12.01 -10.83 -9.43
N ARG A 26 -12.92 -11.53 -10.12
CA ARG A 26 -13.89 -10.87 -11.01
C ARG A 26 -14.86 -10.01 -10.23
N VAL A 27 -15.30 -8.90 -10.86
CA VAL A 27 -16.16 -7.90 -10.22
C VAL A 27 -17.36 -7.55 -11.09
N GLY A 28 -18.46 -7.12 -10.47
CA GLY A 28 -19.68 -6.67 -11.14
C GLY A 28 -20.41 -5.61 -10.33
N LEU A 29 -21.36 -4.92 -10.95
CA LEU A 29 -22.20 -3.87 -10.36
C LEU A 29 -23.50 -4.43 -9.79
N ALA A 30 -23.84 -4.03 -8.56
CA ALA A 30 -25.10 -4.40 -7.92
C ALA A 30 -26.32 -3.77 -8.63
N PRO A 31 -27.41 -4.51 -8.84
CA PRO A 31 -28.64 -3.94 -9.46
C PRO A 31 -29.21 -2.75 -8.68
N LYS A 32 -29.10 -2.76 -7.35
CA LYS A 32 -29.55 -1.62 -6.50
C LYS A 32 -28.70 -0.35 -6.74
N ALA A 33 -27.40 -0.50 -6.92
CA ALA A 33 -26.49 0.61 -7.23
C ALA A 33 -26.82 1.21 -8.61
N ARG A 34 -26.99 0.36 -9.62
CA ARG A 34 -27.41 0.78 -10.97
C ARG A 34 -28.71 1.62 -10.94
N LYS A 35 -29.72 1.19 -10.18
CA LYS A 35 -30.98 1.93 -10.03
C LYS A 35 -30.76 3.32 -9.39
N ARG A 36 -29.90 3.40 -8.36
CA ARG A 36 -29.53 4.65 -7.69
C ARG A 36 -28.81 5.60 -8.63
N MET A 37 -27.84 5.13 -9.40
CA MET A 37 -27.14 5.90 -10.42
C MET A 37 -28.09 6.49 -11.46
N LEU A 38 -29.05 5.70 -11.97
CA LEU A 38 -30.02 6.19 -12.96
C LEU A 38 -30.92 7.29 -12.41
N ARG A 39 -31.27 7.25 -11.11
CA ARG A 39 -32.07 8.31 -10.48
C ARG A 39 -31.32 9.63 -10.41
N THR A 40 -30.07 9.62 -9.97
CA THR A 40 -29.25 10.85 -9.93
C THR A 40 -28.81 11.31 -11.32
N ARG A 41 -28.66 10.39 -12.29
CA ARG A 41 -28.44 10.74 -13.69
C ARG A 41 -29.63 11.55 -14.25
N ALA A 42 -30.87 11.14 -13.98
CA ALA A 42 -32.06 11.86 -14.41
C ALA A 42 -32.10 13.31 -13.88
N VAL A 43 -31.55 13.58 -12.68
CA VAL A 43 -31.42 14.95 -12.15
C VAL A 43 -30.46 15.77 -13.01
N VAL A 44 -29.30 15.21 -13.39
CA VAL A 44 -28.35 15.91 -14.29
C VAL A 44 -28.97 16.18 -15.66
N ASP A 45 -29.71 15.23 -16.21
CA ASP A 45 -30.39 15.40 -17.50
C ASP A 45 -31.46 16.51 -17.45
N ASP A 46 -32.20 16.62 -16.34
CA ASP A 46 -33.19 17.70 -16.10
C ASP A 46 -32.52 19.09 -15.97
N ILE A 47 -31.37 19.17 -15.26
CA ILE A 47 -30.56 20.39 -15.16
C ILE A 47 -30.13 20.86 -16.55
N VAL A 48 -29.64 19.97 -17.40
CA VAL A 48 -29.21 20.28 -18.77
C VAL A 48 -30.43 20.71 -19.65
N ALA A 49 -31.53 19.98 -19.56
CA ALA A 49 -32.75 20.28 -20.33
C ALA A 49 -33.34 21.67 -19.99
N LYS A 50 -33.21 22.08 -18.71
CA LYS A 50 -33.67 23.42 -18.24
C LYS A 50 -32.64 24.53 -18.46
N ASN A 51 -31.45 24.23 -19.00
CA ASN A 51 -30.34 25.19 -19.13
C ASN A 51 -29.98 25.86 -17.78
N ALA A 52 -30.17 25.16 -16.66
CA ALA A 52 -29.84 25.71 -15.33
C ALA A 52 -28.31 25.82 -15.19
N VAL A 53 -27.85 26.90 -14.58
CA VAL A 53 -26.40 27.10 -14.30
C VAL A 53 -26.05 26.35 -13.02
N VAL A 54 -25.34 25.25 -13.17
CA VAL A 54 -24.93 24.41 -12.06
C VAL A 54 -23.46 24.04 -12.21
N TYR A 55 -22.68 24.30 -11.14
CA TYR A 55 -21.24 24.00 -11.13
C TYR A 55 -20.96 22.54 -11.54
N GLY A 56 -19.98 22.35 -12.40
CA GLY A 56 -19.54 21.02 -12.84
C GLY A 56 -20.49 20.30 -13.79
N VAL A 57 -21.67 20.88 -14.08
CA VAL A 57 -22.65 20.34 -15.04
C VAL A 57 -22.70 21.21 -16.28
N THR A 58 -22.93 22.55 -16.10
CA THR A 58 -23.13 23.54 -17.18
C THR A 58 -22.18 24.72 -17.06
N THR A 59 -21.15 24.65 -16.22
CA THR A 59 -20.09 25.67 -16.07
C THR A 59 -18.72 25.10 -16.36
N GLY A 60 -17.71 25.96 -16.46
CA GLY A 60 -16.30 25.58 -16.35
C GLY A 60 -15.95 25.03 -14.94
N PHE A 61 -14.68 24.74 -14.72
CA PHE A 61 -14.20 24.09 -13.50
C PHE A 61 -13.18 24.98 -12.78
N GLY A 62 -13.00 24.74 -11.47
CA GLY A 62 -12.00 25.41 -10.65
C GLY A 62 -12.11 26.94 -10.74
N LYS A 63 -11.02 27.61 -11.10
CA LYS A 63 -11.01 29.07 -11.29
C LYS A 63 -11.97 29.56 -12.39
N LEU A 64 -12.34 28.69 -13.33
CA LEU A 64 -13.27 28.99 -14.44
C LEU A 64 -14.73 28.65 -14.12
N SER A 65 -15.06 28.38 -12.87
CA SER A 65 -16.41 27.99 -12.40
C SER A 65 -17.51 28.99 -12.71
N ASP A 66 -17.14 30.26 -12.87
CA ASP A 66 -18.08 31.37 -13.15
C ASP A 66 -18.45 31.50 -14.65
N VAL A 67 -17.85 30.67 -15.53
CA VAL A 67 -18.08 30.67 -16.96
C VAL A 67 -19.17 29.66 -17.31
N ALA A 68 -20.35 30.14 -17.70
CA ALA A 68 -21.44 29.29 -18.21
C ALA A 68 -21.11 28.77 -19.62
N ILE A 69 -21.35 27.46 -19.85
CA ILE A 69 -21.05 26.76 -21.10
C ILE A 69 -22.35 26.55 -21.89
N PRO A 70 -22.40 26.95 -23.17
CA PRO A 70 -23.57 26.70 -24.01
C PRO A 70 -23.85 25.17 -24.15
N PRO A 71 -25.14 24.75 -24.17
CA PRO A 71 -25.52 23.34 -24.24
C PRO A 71 -24.83 22.58 -25.36
N GLY A 72 -24.69 23.15 -26.54
CA GLY A 72 -24.02 22.50 -27.71
C GLY A 72 -22.52 22.27 -27.53
N ARG A 73 -21.88 22.78 -26.49
CA ARG A 73 -20.45 22.63 -26.22
C ARG A 73 -20.16 21.77 -24.96
N LEU A 74 -21.19 21.28 -24.26
CA LEU A 74 -21.00 20.50 -23.03
C LEU A 74 -20.22 19.19 -23.26
N ALA A 75 -20.44 18.50 -24.38
CA ALA A 75 -19.69 17.29 -24.72
C ALA A 75 -18.20 17.60 -25.01
N GLU A 76 -17.92 18.67 -25.74
CA GLU A 76 -16.55 19.17 -25.98
C GLU A 76 -15.85 19.50 -24.67
N LEU A 77 -16.53 20.16 -23.74
CA LEU A 77 -16.01 20.49 -22.41
C LEU A 77 -15.56 19.24 -21.66
N GLN A 78 -16.36 18.15 -21.65
CA GLN A 78 -16.00 16.91 -20.93
C GLN A 78 -14.70 16.30 -21.47
N VAL A 79 -14.56 16.24 -22.78
CA VAL A 79 -13.36 15.67 -23.43
C VAL A 79 -12.13 16.55 -23.19
N ASN A 80 -12.27 17.88 -23.35
CA ASN A 80 -11.19 18.83 -23.11
C ASN A 80 -10.73 18.84 -21.66
N LEU A 81 -11.65 18.66 -20.70
CA LEU A 81 -11.31 18.51 -19.29
C LEU A 81 -10.38 17.31 -19.08
N VAL A 82 -10.76 16.12 -19.58
CA VAL A 82 -9.94 14.91 -19.46
C VAL A 82 -8.57 15.11 -20.11
N ARG A 83 -8.52 15.64 -21.32
CA ARG A 83 -7.25 15.86 -22.05
C ARG A 83 -6.32 16.84 -21.35
N SER A 84 -6.85 17.97 -20.86
CA SER A 84 -6.06 19.02 -20.22
C SER A 84 -5.50 18.60 -18.85
N HIS A 85 -6.16 17.67 -18.17
CA HIS A 85 -5.77 17.18 -16.85
C HIS A 85 -4.85 15.93 -16.90
N ALA A 86 -4.72 15.26 -18.06
CA ALA A 86 -3.80 14.15 -18.24
C ALA A 86 -2.37 14.66 -18.45
N SER A 87 -1.80 15.27 -17.42
CA SER A 87 -0.51 15.97 -17.43
C SER A 87 0.52 15.33 -16.47
N GLY A 88 0.25 14.12 -15.99
CA GLY A 88 1.16 13.38 -15.11
C GLY A 88 2.48 13.01 -15.76
N VAL A 89 3.54 12.89 -14.95
CA VAL A 89 4.92 12.56 -15.36
C VAL A 89 5.54 11.52 -14.41
N GLY A 90 6.76 11.10 -14.68
CA GLY A 90 7.51 10.15 -13.85
C GLY A 90 7.25 8.69 -14.24
N ASP A 91 7.63 7.79 -13.34
CA ASP A 91 7.45 6.36 -13.54
C ASP A 91 5.97 5.97 -13.53
N ARG A 92 5.66 4.77 -14.03
CA ARG A 92 4.29 4.24 -14.03
C ARG A 92 3.94 3.68 -12.65
N LEU A 93 2.72 3.91 -12.21
CA LEU A 93 2.15 3.20 -11.06
C LEU A 93 2.16 1.69 -11.32
N PRO A 94 2.48 0.86 -10.32
CA PRO A 94 2.37 -0.59 -10.42
C PRO A 94 0.96 -1.05 -10.79
N GLU A 95 0.86 -2.14 -11.58
CA GLU A 95 -0.42 -2.72 -12.00
C GLU A 95 -1.44 -2.89 -10.86
N PRO A 96 -1.08 -3.45 -9.67
CA PRO A 96 -2.05 -3.60 -8.59
C PRO A 96 -2.65 -2.28 -8.11
N GLU A 97 -1.86 -1.21 -8.07
CA GLU A 97 -2.33 0.12 -7.67
C GLU A 97 -3.30 0.70 -8.72
N VAL A 98 -2.98 0.55 -10.01
CA VAL A 98 -3.86 1.00 -11.10
C VAL A 98 -5.18 0.22 -11.10
N ARG A 99 -5.15 -1.10 -10.90
CA ARG A 99 -6.35 -1.94 -10.81
C ARG A 99 -7.20 -1.58 -9.60
N ALA A 100 -6.57 -1.32 -8.45
CA ALA A 100 -7.26 -0.81 -7.26
C ALA A 100 -7.93 0.55 -7.56
N MET A 101 -7.21 1.49 -8.19
CA MET A 101 -7.74 2.80 -8.56
C MET A 101 -8.96 2.69 -9.49
N MET A 102 -8.93 1.80 -10.49
CA MET A 102 -10.07 1.52 -11.38
C MET A 102 -11.28 1.00 -10.60
N LEU A 103 -11.08 0.04 -9.69
CA LEU A 103 -12.13 -0.51 -8.83
C LEU A 103 -12.73 0.59 -7.94
N LEU A 104 -11.89 1.38 -7.28
CA LEU A 104 -12.33 2.45 -6.39
C LEU A 104 -13.08 3.55 -7.15
N ARG A 105 -12.67 3.88 -8.38
CA ARG A 105 -13.43 4.80 -9.23
C ARG A 105 -14.79 4.23 -9.61
N ALA A 106 -14.87 2.95 -9.96
CA ALA A 106 -16.14 2.27 -10.21
C ALA A 106 -17.03 2.27 -8.95
N ASN A 107 -16.46 2.03 -7.76
CA ASN A 107 -17.22 1.96 -6.50
C ASN A 107 -17.78 3.32 -6.08
N VAL A 108 -17.02 4.43 -6.21
CA VAL A 108 -17.54 5.77 -5.89
C VAL A 108 -18.67 6.19 -6.82
N ILE A 109 -18.58 5.84 -8.11
CA ILE A 109 -19.67 6.13 -9.07
C ILE A 109 -20.88 5.26 -8.76
N ALA A 110 -20.69 3.96 -8.42
CA ALA A 110 -21.75 3.03 -8.02
C ALA A 110 -22.52 3.48 -6.76
N LYS A 111 -21.86 4.31 -5.91
CA LYS A 111 -22.51 4.92 -4.74
C LYS A 111 -23.70 5.82 -5.14
N GLY A 112 -23.71 6.36 -6.37
CA GLY A 112 -24.86 6.99 -6.97
C GLY A 112 -25.02 8.49 -6.66
N TYR A 113 -24.00 9.18 -6.15
CA TYR A 113 -24.03 10.65 -5.95
C TYR A 113 -23.37 11.43 -7.09
N SER A 114 -22.82 10.75 -8.09
CA SER A 114 -22.07 11.42 -9.17
C SER A 114 -22.95 11.92 -10.32
N GLY A 115 -24.19 11.43 -10.43
CA GLY A 115 -25.08 11.77 -11.57
C GLY A 115 -24.54 11.25 -12.91
N ALA A 116 -23.74 10.21 -12.91
CA ALA A 116 -23.14 9.58 -14.08
C ALA A 116 -23.92 8.34 -14.51
N ARG A 117 -23.79 7.99 -15.79
CA ARG A 117 -24.43 6.80 -16.36
C ARG A 117 -23.73 5.53 -15.91
N PRO A 118 -24.48 4.40 -15.76
CA PRO A 118 -23.90 3.10 -15.40
C PRO A 118 -22.86 2.57 -16.39
N GLU A 119 -22.91 2.97 -17.66
CA GLU A 119 -21.99 2.54 -18.74
C GLU A 119 -20.53 2.85 -18.41
N LEU A 120 -20.24 3.92 -17.65
CA LEU A 120 -18.88 4.22 -17.19
C LEU A 120 -18.36 3.15 -16.21
N VAL A 121 -19.22 2.72 -15.29
CA VAL A 121 -18.89 1.64 -14.36
C VAL A 121 -18.75 0.32 -15.10
N ASP A 122 -19.68 -0.01 -15.99
CA ASP A 122 -19.62 -1.24 -16.78
C ASP A 122 -18.29 -1.35 -17.54
N LEU A 123 -17.84 -0.28 -18.22
CA LEU A 123 -16.58 -0.28 -18.96
C LEU A 123 -15.37 -0.47 -18.02
N LEU A 124 -15.32 0.22 -16.87
CA LEU A 124 -14.26 0.02 -15.87
C LEU A 124 -14.19 -1.43 -15.39
N LEU A 125 -15.36 -2.05 -15.13
CA LEU A 125 -15.43 -3.43 -14.67
C LEU A 125 -15.10 -4.43 -15.79
N ASP A 126 -15.46 -4.16 -17.03
CA ASP A 126 -15.09 -4.98 -18.19
C ASP A 126 -13.57 -4.97 -18.41
N MET A 127 -12.93 -3.79 -18.30
CA MET A 127 -11.48 -3.66 -18.36
C MET A 127 -10.79 -4.46 -17.24
N LEU A 128 -11.24 -4.31 -15.98
CA LEU A 128 -10.71 -5.07 -14.84
C LEU A 128 -10.85 -6.58 -15.04
N ASN A 129 -12.02 -7.04 -15.49
CA ASN A 129 -12.31 -8.45 -15.71
C ASN A 129 -11.56 -9.05 -16.92
N ALA A 130 -11.10 -8.21 -17.84
CA ALA A 130 -10.29 -8.59 -19.00
C ALA A 130 -8.78 -8.45 -18.78
N ASP A 131 -8.35 -8.07 -17.56
CA ASP A 131 -6.96 -7.77 -17.20
C ASP A 131 -6.32 -6.69 -18.10
N VAL A 132 -7.07 -5.60 -18.30
CA VAL A 132 -6.67 -4.45 -19.11
C VAL A 132 -6.63 -3.20 -18.23
N TYR A 133 -5.55 -2.44 -18.29
CA TYR A 133 -5.37 -1.23 -17.51
C TYR A 133 -4.50 -0.19 -18.26
N PRO A 134 -4.70 1.14 -18.02
CA PRO A 134 -3.86 2.17 -18.61
C PRO A 134 -2.52 2.32 -17.88
N PRO A 135 -1.45 2.75 -18.58
CA PRO A 135 -0.24 3.24 -17.92
C PRO A 135 -0.52 4.60 -17.28
N ILE A 136 -0.32 4.71 -15.97
CA ILE A 136 -0.60 5.94 -15.22
C ILE A 136 0.70 6.45 -14.60
N PRO A 137 1.15 7.68 -14.91
CA PRO A 137 2.28 8.31 -14.27
C PRO A 137 2.04 8.55 -12.76
N GLU A 138 3.06 8.36 -11.95
CA GLU A 138 2.92 8.48 -10.48
C GLU A 138 2.98 9.90 -9.95
N GLN A 139 3.46 10.88 -10.73
CA GLN A 139 3.64 12.27 -10.31
C GLN A 139 2.70 13.21 -11.07
N GLY A 140 2.15 14.21 -10.38
CA GLY A 140 1.28 15.23 -10.97
C GLY A 140 0.01 15.51 -10.19
N SER A 141 -0.20 14.84 -9.02
CA SER A 141 -1.33 15.13 -8.13
C SER A 141 -0.85 15.66 -6.79
N VAL A 142 -1.53 16.67 -6.28
CA VAL A 142 -1.39 17.19 -4.91
C VAL A 142 -2.52 16.74 -4.00
N GLY A 143 -3.55 16.06 -4.53
CA GLY A 143 -4.69 15.53 -3.79
C GLY A 143 -5.70 16.57 -3.32
N ALA A 144 -5.69 17.78 -3.87
CA ALA A 144 -6.56 18.89 -3.44
C ALA A 144 -8.00 18.70 -3.91
N SER A 145 -8.23 18.64 -5.23
CA SER A 145 -9.50 18.20 -5.83
C SER A 145 -9.52 16.70 -6.07
N GLY A 146 -8.86 15.95 -5.19
CA GLY A 146 -8.49 14.58 -5.39
C GLY A 146 -7.33 14.43 -6.38
N ASP A 147 -7.27 13.30 -7.05
CA ASP A 147 -6.15 12.87 -7.88
C ASP A 147 -6.40 13.18 -9.36
N LEU A 148 -6.56 14.45 -9.73
CA LEU A 148 -6.99 14.89 -11.07
C LEU A 148 -6.14 14.27 -12.19
N ALA A 149 -4.81 14.42 -12.14
CA ALA A 149 -3.94 13.97 -13.22
C ALA A 149 -3.93 12.43 -13.37
N PRO A 150 -3.70 11.60 -12.36
CA PRO A 150 -3.76 10.14 -12.50
C PRO A 150 -5.13 9.65 -12.99
N LEU A 151 -6.23 10.24 -12.46
CA LEU A 151 -7.57 9.86 -12.87
C LEU A 151 -7.89 10.33 -14.30
N ALA A 152 -7.32 11.44 -14.76
CA ALA A 152 -7.45 11.87 -16.14
C ALA A 152 -6.75 10.91 -17.12
N HIS A 153 -5.58 10.38 -16.75
CA HIS A 153 -4.95 9.29 -17.53
C HIS A 153 -5.82 8.04 -17.60
N LEU A 154 -6.50 7.68 -16.50
CA LEU A 154 -7.51 6.62 -16.53
C LEU A 154 -8.67 6.97 -17.45
N ALA A 155 -9.22 8.17 -17.34
CA ALA A 155 -10.36 8.64 -18.12
C ALA A 155 -10.08 8.70 -19.64
N LEU A 156 -8.84 9.06 -20.04
CA LEU A 156 -8.43 9.01 -21.46
C LEU A 156 -8.69 7.64 -22.08
N SER A 157 -8.34 6.57 -21.36
CA SER A 157 -8.52 5.20 -21.89
C SER A 157 -9.99 4.84 -22.09
N LEU A 158 -10.89 5.38 -21.24
CA LEU A 158 -12.33 5.13 -21.36
C LEU A 158 -12.95 5.82 -22.59
N ILE A 159 -12.40 6.97 -23.01
CA ILE A 159 -12.84 7.67 -24.23
C ILE A 159 -12.09 7.20 -25.50
N GLY A 160 -11.26 6.12 -25.38
CA GLY A 160 -10.53 5.54 -26.51
C GLY A 160 -9.21 6.22 -26.85
N GLU A 161 -8.75 7.17 -26.02
CA GLU A 161 -7.49 7.89 -26.21
C GLU A 161 -6.38 7.28 -25.33
N GLY A 162 -5.12 7.56 -25.66
CA GLY A 162 -3.98 6.99 -24.96
C GLY A 162 -3.79 5.51 -25.28
N THR A 163 -3.19 4.78 -24.33
CA THR A 163 -2.85 3.36 -24.49
C THR A 163 -3.42 2.51 -23.35
N LEU A 164 -3.53 1.21 -23.59
CA LEU A 164 -3.90 0.20 -22.61
C LEU A 164 -2.91 -0.96 -22.64
N ILE A 165 -2.65 -1.53 -21.47
CA ILE A 165 -1.75 -2.66 -21.26
C ILE A 165 -2.59 -3.91 -21.01
N LYS A 166 -2.19 -5.03 -21.66
CA LYS A 166 -2.65 -6.38 -21.37
C LYS A 166 -1.47 -7.34 -21.34
N GLY A 167 -1.14 -7.85 -20.18
CA GLY A 167 0.10 -8.61 -19.98
C GLY A 167 1.33 -7.76 -20.35
N ASN A 168 2.15 -8.23 -21.30
CA ASN A 168 3.34 -7.52 -21.78
C ASN A 168 3.11 -6.66 -23.04
N HIS A 169 1.86 -6.50 -23.47
CA HIS A 169 1.53 -5.77 -24.69
C HIS A 169 0.83 -4.44 -24.36
N GLU A 170 1.28 -3.37 -24.99
CA GLU A 170 0.67 -2.04 -24.94
C GLU A 170 0.24 -1.64 -26.36
N ASP A 171 -0.99 -1.16 -26.52
CA ASP A 171 -1.55 -0.69 -27.80
C ASP A 171 -2.55 0.45 -27.56
N SER A 172 -3.02 1.11 -28.60
CA SER A 172 -4.01 2.19 -28.47
C SER A 172 -5.26 1.70 -27.76
N ALA A 173 -5.81 2.54 -26.89
CA ALA A 173 -6.98 2.21 -26.07
C ALA A 173 -8.16 1.73 -26.92
N GLU A 174 -8.44 2.40 -28.03
CA GLU A 174 -9.51 2.02 -28.95
C GLU A 174 -9.38 0.57 -29.45
N LYS A 175 -8.18 0.16 -29.90
CA LYS A 175 -7.94 -1.20 -30.39
C LYS A 175 -8.05 -2.25 -29.28
N VAL A 176 -7.55 -1.94 -28.07
CA VAL A 176 -7.60 -2.89 -26.95
C VAL A 176 -9.04 -3.06 -26.47
N LEU A 177 -9.81 -1.97 -26.36
CA LEU A 177 -11.24 -2.02 -26.01
C LEU A 177 -12.02 -2.88 -27.03
N ALA A 178 -11.78 -2.68 -28.33
CA ALA A 178 -12.41 -3.50 -29.37
C ALA A 178 -12.08 -5.00 -29.21
N ARG A 179 -10.83 -5.35 -28.88
CA ARG A 179 -10.39 -6.75 -28.67
C ARG A 179 -11.07 -7.43 -27.48
N ILE A 180 -11.44 -6.65 -26.44
CA ILE A 180 -12.19 -7.19 -25.27
C ILE A 180 -13.72 -7.13 -25.47
N GLY A 181 -14.19 -6.74 -26.66
CA GLY A 181 -15.62 -6.70 -27.00
C GLY A 181 -16.37 -5.49 -26.47
N THR A 182 -15.64 -4.41 -26.12
CA THR A 182 -16.21 -3.13 -25.65
C THR A 182 -15.87 -1.99 -26.64
N LYS A 183 -16.36 -0.81 -26.36
CA LYS A 183 -16.09 0.41 -27.13
C LYS A 183 -15.89 1.61 -26.23
N PRO A 184 -15.14 2.62 -26.69
CA PRO A 184 -15.03 3.89 -25.98
C PRO A 184 -16.39 4.51 -25.66
N VAL A 185 -16.47 5.20 -24.52
CA VAL A 185 -17.66 5.96 -24.13
C VAL A 185 -17.60 7.38 -24.69
N VAL A 186 -18.75 7.87 -25.13
CA VAL A 186 -18.93 9.30 -25.44
C VAL A 186 -19.44 9.94 -24.14
N LEU A 187 -18.66 10.87 -23.56
CA LEU A 187 -18.99 11.50 -22.28
C LEU A 187 -20.22 12.39 -22.38
N ALA A 188 -21.15 12.20 -21.48
CA ALA A 188 -22.28 13.10 -21.25
C ALA A 188 -21.93 14.21 -20.23
N PRO A 189 -22.72 15.28 -20.12
CA PRO A 189 -22.50 16.35 -19.14
C PRO A 189 -22.27 15.80 -17.73
N LYS A 190 -21.34 16.40 -16.98
CA LYS A 190 -20.80 16.01 -15.68
C LYS A 190 -19.87 14.77 -15.68
N GLU A 191 -19.86 13.91 -16.68
CA GLU A 191 -19.09 12.66 -16.63
C GLU A 191 -17.57 12.89 -16.70
N GLY A 192 -17.09 13.96 -17.34
CA GLY A 192 -15.67 14.32 -17.33
C GLY A 192 -15.16 14.56 -15.91
N ILE A 193 -15.82 15.47 -15.16
CA ILE A 193 -15.42 15.76 -13.78
C ILE A 193 -15.63 14.54 -12.88
N THR A 194 -16.70 13.78 -13.06
CA THR A 194 -16.95 12.54 -12.32
C THR A 194 -15.84 11.50 -12.49
N LEU A 195 -15.16 11.47 -13.63
CA LEU A 195 -14.07 10.53 -13.84
C LEU A 195 -12.75 10.95 -13.21
N ILE A 196 -12.53 12.24 -12.97
CA ILE A 196 -11.23 12.74 -12.52
C ILE A 196 -11.21 13.30 -11.08
N ASN A 197 -12.38 13.68 -10.52
CA ASN A 197 -12.48 14.30 -9.20
C ASN A 197 -12.67 13.25 -8.11
N GLY A 198 -11.69 13.09 -7.21
CA GLY A 198 -11.74 12.15 -6.08
C GLY A 198 -10.38 11.55 -5.72
N THR A 199 -10.35 10.77 -4.64
CA THR A 199 -9.16 10.35 -3.89
C THR A 199 -8.59 8.99 -4.29
N GLN A 200 -9.01 8.42 -5.43
CA GLN A 200 -8.83 6.99 -5.71
C GLN A 200 -7.39 6.59 -6.00
N ALA A 201 -6.52 7.47 -6.52
CA ALA A 201 -5.14 7.08 -6.80
C ALA A 201 -4.33 6.90 -5.50
N HIS A 202 -4.28 7.92 -4.64
CA HIS A 202 -3.56 7.76 -3.37
C HIS A 202 -4.22 6.77 -2.42
N THR A 203 -5.55 6.59 -2.47
CA THR A 203 -6.26 5.55 -1.70
C THR A 203 -5.91 4.14 -2.21
N ALA A 204 -5.73 3.95 -3.52
CA ALA A 204 -5.28 2.68 -4.08
C ALA A 204 -3.86 2.31 -3.60
N VAL A 205 -2.94 3.29 -3.59
CA VAL A 205 -1.60 3.08 -3.02
C VAL A 205 -1.69 2.75 -1.52
N ALA A 206 -2.52 3.47 -0.76
CA ALA A 206 -2.72 3.23 0.67
C ALA A 206 -3.25 1.81 0.95
N LEU A 207 -4.23 1.35 0.16
CA LEU A 207 -4.79 -0.01 0.25
C LEU A 207 -3.70 -1.09 0.08
N ILE A 208 -2.94 -1.01 -1.01
CA ILE A 208 -1.90 -2.00 -1.32
C ILE A 208 -0.78 -1.96 -0.27
N ALA A 209 -0.33 -0.76 0.12
CA ALA A 209 0.71 -0.58 1.11
C ALA A 209 0.28 -1.07 2.51
N LEU A 210 -0.96 -0.84 2.93
CA LEU A 210 -1.48 -1.30 4.23
C LEU A 210 -1.49 -2.82 4.33
N VAL A 211 -1.95 -3.51 3.29
CA VAL A 211 -1.97 -4.99 3.28
C VAL A 211 -0.54 -5.55 3.30
N GLY A 212 0.39 -4.93 2.56
CA GLY A 212 1.82 -5.25 2.63
C GLY A 212 2.40 -5.01 4.02
N ALA A 213 2.11 -3.87 4.63
CA ALA A 213 2.62 -3.50 5.95
C ALA A 213 2.17 -4.45 7.06
N ARG A 214 0.93 -4.95 7.04
CA ARG A 214 0.44 -5.98 7.97
C ARG A 214 1.22 -7.29 7.85
N ALA A 215 1.54 -7.69 6.63
CA ALA A 215 2.37 -8.87 6.39
C ALA A 215 3.83 -8.66 6.86
N LEU A 216 4.40 -7.47 6.61
CA LEU A 216 5.75 -7.14 7.07
C LEU A 216 5.84 -7.02 8.59
N TRP A 217 4.79 -6.56 9.27
CA TRP A 217 4.74 -6.57 10.73
C TRP A 217 4.93 -7.99 11.28
N ARG A 218 4.26 -9.00 10.72
CA ARG A 218 4.44 -10.40 11.10
C ARG A 218 5.83 -10.92 10.73
N THR A 219 6.29 -10.66 9.51
CA THR A 219 7.63 -11.06 9.03
C THR A 219 8.75 -10.48 9.90
N ALA A 220 8.61 -9.25 10.39
CA ALA A 220 9.58 -8.60 11.28
C ALA A 220 9.68 -9.31 12.64
N HIS A 221 8.59 -9.90 13.15
CA HIS A 221 8.64 -10.72 14.36
C HIS A 221 9.37 -12.04 14.10
N VAL A 222 9.15 -12.65 12.96
CA VAL A 222 9.84 -13.88 12.55
C VAL A 222 11.35 -13.64 12.43
N ALA A 223 11.76 -12.60 11.68
CA ALA A 223 13.17 -12.22 11.54
C ALA A 223 13.81 -11.84 12.88
N GLY A 224 13.09 -11.06 13.72
CA GLY A 224 13.55 -10.69 15.05
C GLY A 224 13.68 -11.86 16.00
N ALA A 225 12.80 -12.86 15.94
CA ALA A 225 12.91 -14.09 16.72
C ALA A 225 14.12 -14.93 16.28
N MET A 226 14.40 -15.02 14.96
CA MET A 226 15.61 -15.66 14.43
C MET A 226 16.88 -14.97 14.96
N SER A 227 16.90 -13.62 14.90
CA SER A 227 18.01 -12.83 15.41
C SER A 227 18.22 -13.00 16.91
N LEU A 228 17.13 -13.03 17.69
CA LEU A 228 17.20 -13.23 19.15
C LEU A 228 17.80 -14.59 19.52
N GLU A 229 17.35 -15.67 18.91
CA GLU A 229 17.87 -17.00 19.20
C GLU A 229 19.33 -17.18 18.75
N ALA A 230 19.67 -16.69 17.55
CA ALA A 230 21.03 -16.73 17.07
C ALA A 230 22.02 -15.97 17.98
N LEU A 231 21.56 -14.87 18.57
CA LEU A 231 22.31 -14.05 19.54
C LEU A 231 22.17 -14.56 21.00
N LEU A 232 21.63 -15.74 21.21
CA LEU A 232 21.40 -16.35 22.52
C LEU A 232 20.61 -15.41 23.46
N GLY A 233 19.59 -14.72 22.94
CA GLY A 233 18.74 -13.80 23.69
C GLY A 233 17.71 -14.54 24.56
N THR A 234 17.13 -13.83 25.53
CA THR A 234 16.14 -14.39 26.46
C THR A 234 14.70 -13.95 26.12
N PRO A 235 13.71 -14.87 26.10
CA PRO A 235 12.30 -14.52 25.98
C PRO A 235 11.68 -13.90 27.26
N ALA A 236 12.44 -13.80 28.35
CA ALA A 236 11.95 -13.25 29.63
C ALA A 236 11.34 -11.84 29.47
N ALA A 237 11.88 -11.01 28.54
CA ALA A 237 11.36 -9.69 28.24
C ALA A 237 9.96 -9.70 27.59
N PHE A 238 9.48 -10.88 27.14
CA PHE A 238 8.17 -11.05 26.49
C PHE A 238 7.13 -11.68 27.43
N ASP A 239 7.43 -11.81 28.72
CA ASP A 239 6.48 -12.29 29.75
C ASP A 239 5.21 -11.42 29.71
N GLU A 240 4.06 -12.06 29.66
CA GLU A 240 2.75 -11.43 29.53
C GLU A 240 2.50 -10.34 30.57
N ARG A 241 2.88 -10.61 31.83
CA ARG A 241 2.69 -9.70 32.97
C ARG A 241 3.35 -8.33 32.75
N ILE A 242 4.49 -8.29 32.04
CA ILE A 242 5.19 -7.02 31.72
C ILE A 242 4.32 -6.15 30.80
N HIS A 243 3.69 -6.76 29.81
CA HIS A 243 2.95 -6.07 28.77
C HIS A 243 1.55 -5.69 29.23
N GLU A 244 0.91 -6.55 30.03
CA GLU A 244 -0.37 -6.25 30.69
C GLU A 244 -0.24 -5.10 31.68
N ALA A 245 0.84 -5.06 32.46
CA ALA A 245 1.11 -3.96 33.40
C ALA A 245 1.24 -2.58 32.70
N ARG A 246 1.64 -2.56 31.42
CA ARG A 246 1.69 -1.33 30.61
C ARG A 246 0.39 -1.04 29.87
N GLY A 247 -0.39 -2.07 29.49
CA GLY A 247 -1.73 -1.94 28.91
C GLY A 247 -1.81 -1.53 27.44
N GLN A 248 -0.70 -1.51 26.69
CA GLN A 248 -0.69 -1.18 25.25
C GLN A 248 -1.06 -2.42 24.42
N LYS A 249 -2.18 -2.35 23.67
CA LYS A 249 -2.76 -3.52 22.98
C LYS A 249 -1.82 -4.16 21.96
N GLY A 250 -1.26 -3.37 21.06
CA GLY A 250 -0.33 -3.86 20.05
C GLY A 250 0.93 -4.47 20.68
N GLN A 251 1.42 -3.90 21.79
CA GLN A 251 2.56 -4.43 22.53
C GLN A 251 2.26 -5.82 23.12
N CYS A 252 1.08 -6.04 23.71
CA CYS A 252 0.65 -7.34 24.22
C CYS A 252 0.60 -8.38 23.10
N ARG A 253 0.01 -8.03 21.95
CA ARG A 253 -0.06 -8.91 20.74
C ARG A 253 1.32 -9.24 20.20
N SER A 254 2.22 -8.25 20.12
CA SER A 254 3.60 -8.44 19.69
C SER A 254 4.36 -9.41 20.60
N ALA A 255 4.25 -9.25 21.93
CA ALA A 255 4.88 -10.15 22.89
C ALA A 255 4.33 -11.58 22.81
N ALA A 256 3.02 -11.73 22.64
CA ALA A 256 2.39 -13.04 22.48
C ALA A 256 2.90 -13.77 21.24
N LEU A 257 3.01 -13.08 20.09
CA LEU A 257 3.57 -13.66 18.86
C LEU A 257 5.03 -14.09 19.05
N LEU A 258 5.86 -13.27 19.71
CA LEU A 258 7.26 -13.64 19.99
C LEU A 258 7.35 -14.87 20.90
N ARG A 259 6.52 -15.00 21.95
CA ARG A 259 6.48 -16.18 22.80
C ARG A 259 6.13 -17.45 22.00
N ASP A 260 5.17 -17.38 21.08
CA ASP A 260 4.80 -18.50 20.23
C ASP A 260 5.92 -18.91 19.25
N LEU A 261 6.57 -17.94 18.61
CA LEU A 261 7.68 -18.18 17.68
C LEU A 261 8.87 -18.89 18.36
N LEU A 262 9.15 -18.54 19.63
CA LEU A 262 10.28 -19.00 20.42
C LEU A 262 9.98 -20.26 21.25
N ALA A 263 8.78 -20.84 21.15
CA ALA A 263 8.41 -22.02 21.90
C ALA A 263 9.26 -23.24 21.51
N ASP A 264 9.56 -24.11 22.47
CA ASP A 264 10.29 -25.38 22.29
C ASP A 264 11.74 -25.22 21.79
N SER A 265 12.47 -24.20 22.25
CA SER A 265 13.84 -23.86 21.83
C SER A 265 14.91 -24.53 22.68
N GLU A 266 15.72 -25.42 22.06
CA GLU A 266 16.94 -25.96 22.69
C GLU A 266 18.02 -24.88 22.82
N LEU A 267 18.07 -23.92 21.85
CA LEU A 267 18.98 -22.78 21.93
C LEU A 267 18.72 -21.94 23.18
N ARG A 268 17.47 -21.67 23.50
CA ARG A 268 17.10 -20.96 24.74
C ARG A 268 17.47 -21.75 25.99
N GLU A 269 17.22 -23.04 26.01
CA GLU A 269 17.53 -23.89 27.17
C GLU A 269 19.03 -24.00 27.42
N SER A 270 19.88 -23.93 26.38
CA SER A 270 21.34 -24.06 26.50
C SER A 270 22.00 -23.00 27.38
N HIS A 271 21.37 -21.82 27.54
CA HIS A 271 21.90 -20.71 28.36
C HIS A 271 20.87 -20.19 29.38
N ARG A 272 19.88 -21.00 29.76
CA ARG A 272 18.89 -20.64 30.80
C ARG A 272 19.54 -20.35 32.14
N HIS A 273 20.63 -21.05 32.44
CA HIS A 273 21.38 -20.90 33.67
C HIS A 273 22.84 -20.56 33.36
N GLY A 274 23.39 -19.66 34.19
CA GLY A 274 24.81 -19.28 34.06
C GLY A 274 25.10 -18.27 32.93
N ASP A 275 24.09 -17.67 32.32
CA ASP A 275 24.29 -16.59 31.36
C ASP A 275 24.91 -15.39 32.08
N PRO A 276 26.09 -14.87 31.67
CA PRO A 276 26.73 -13.74 32.30
C PRO A 276 25.99 -12.42 32.05
N ARG A 277 25.07 -12.38 31.08
CA ARG A 277 24.33 -11.16 30.75
C ARG A 277 23.11 -11.02 31.65
N VAL A 278 22.98 -9.83 32.25
CA VAL A 278 21.81 -9.49 33.09
C VAL A 278 20.56 -9.25 32.24
N GLN A 279 20.74 -8.67 31.06
CA GLN A 279 19.63 -8.37 30.11
C GLN A 279 20.14 -8.19 28.69
N ASP A 280 19.28 -8.45 27.72
CA ASP A 280 19.54 -8.24 26.30
C ASP A 280 19.51 -6.75 25.91
N PRO A 281 20.18 -6.38 24.80
CA PRO A 281 20.07 -5.03 24.23
C PRO A 281 18.66 -4.73 23.71
N TYR A 282 18.34 -3.44 23.59
CA TYR A 282 16.98 -2.97 23.22
C TYR A 282 16.49 -3.52 21.87
N ALA A 283 17.38 -3.69 20.88
CA ALA A 283 17.00 -4.25 19.59
C ALA A 283 16.40 -5.67 19.70
N LEU A 284 16.68 -6.40 20.76
CA LEU A 284 16.13 -7.72 21.07
C LEU A 284 14.96 -7.61 22.07
N ARG A 285 15.20 -7.06 23.27
CA ARG A 285 14.21 -7.10 24.35
C ARG A 285 13.07 -6.09 24.20
N CYS A 286 13.26 -4.99 23.46
CA CYS A 286 12.23 -3.97 23.23
C CYS A 286 11.45 -4.16 21.92
N MET A 287 11.53 -5.33 21.28
CA MET A 287 10.71 -5.61 20.10
C MET A 287 9.21 -5.34 20.34
N PRO A 288 8.58 -5.79 21.43
CA PRO A 288 7.16 -5.50 21.68
C PRO A 288 6.86 -4.02 21.82
N GLN A 289 7.76 -3.24 22.40
CA GLN A 289 7.59 -1.80 22.61
C GLN A 289 7.76 -0.99 21.32
N VAL A 290 8.44 -1.53 20.30
CA VAL A 290 8.63 -0.90 18.98
C VAL A 290 7.59 -1.43 17.96
N HIS A 291 7.40 -2.74 17.89
CA HIS A 291 6.47 -3.35 16.93
C HIS A 291 5.00 -3.16 17.34
N GLY A 292 4.71 -3.06 18.65
CA GLY A 292 3.34 -2.87 19.16
C GLY A 292 2.67 -1.59 18.66
N PRO A 293 3.28 -0.41 18.85
CA PRO A 293 2.73 0.84 18.30
C PRO A 293 2.54 0.84 16.78
N VAL A 294 3.35 0.07 16.04
CA VAL A 294 3.15 -0.09 14.60
C VAL A 294 1.82 -0.79 14.32
N LEU A 295 1.48 -1.86 15.05
CA LEU A 295 0.19 -2.54 14.89
C LEU A 295 -0.99 -1.64 15.23
N ASP A 296 -0.91 -0.89 16.34
CA ASP A 296 -1.95 0.06 16.73
C ASP A 296 -2.14 1.16 15.67
N ALA A 297 -1.05 1.62 15.04
CA ALA A 297 -1.10 2.56 13.93
C ALA A 297 -1.73 1.95 12.67
N LEU A 298 -1.37 0.70 12.33
CA LEU A 298 -1.97 -0.01 11.20
C LEU A 298 -3.48 -0.21 11.38
N ASP A 299 -3.96 -0.40 12.61
CA ASP A 299 -5.39 -0.50 12.90
C ASP A 299 -6.10 0.85 12.66
N TRP A 300 -5.50 1.97 13.06
CA TRP A 300 -6.04 3.30 12.77
C TRP A 300 -6.04 3.63 11.26
N ILE A 301 -4.95 3.28 10.55
CA ILE A 301 -4.84 3.47 9.09
C ILE A 301 -5.90 2.64 8.36
N ASP A 302 -6.11 1.39 8.81
CA ASP A 302 -7.14 0.49 8.26
C ASP A 302 -8.53 1.13 8.34
N GLU A 303 -8.91 1.67 9.50
CA GLU A 303 -10.18 2.38 9.66
C GLU A 303 -10.31 3.58 8.72
N ALA A 304 -9.25 4.38 8.54
CA ALA A 304 -9.27 5.54 7.65
C ALA A 304 -9.44 5.11 6.19
N VAL A 305 -8.66 4.13 5.73
CA VAL A 305 -8.73 3.60 4.36
C VAL A 305 -10.06 2.91 4.12
N SER A 306 -10.56 2.08 5.05
CA SER A 306 -11.85 1.38 4.92
C SER A 306 -13.01 2.34 4.72
N ARG A 307 -13.03 3.48 5.43
CA ARG A 307 -14.04 4.52 5.21
C ARG A 307 -13.91 5.17 3.84
N GLU A 308 -12.68 5.46 3.41
CA GLU A 308 -12.42 6.10 2.12
C GLU A 308 -12.79 5.22 0.92
N LEU A 309 -12.62 3.89 1.01
CA LEU A 309 -13.04 2.95 -0.05
C LEU A 309 -14.52 3.11 -0.44
N ASN A 310 -15.36 3.56 0.50
CA ASN A 310 -16.82 3.69 0.35
C ASN A 310 -17.30 5.14 0.46
N ALA A 311 -16.40 6.12 0.38
CA ALA A 311 -16.74 7.53 0.49
C ALA A 311 -17.25 8.10 -0.85
N ALA A 312 -18.15 9.08 -0.79
CA ALA A 312 -18.53 9.90 -1.95
C ALA A 312 -17.56 11.06 -2.08
N THR A 313 -16.51 10.87 -2.87
CA THR A 313 -15.39 11.82 -3.03
C THR A 313 -15.46 12.69 -4.28
N ASP A 314 -16.57 12.64 -5.01
CA ASP A 314 -16.87 13.47 -6.17
C ASP A 314 -17.38 14.87 -5.76
N ASN A 315 -17.41 15.81 -6.69
CA ASN A 315 -18.00 17.14 -6.55
C ASN A 315 -18.45 17.71 -7.91
N PRO A 316 -19.65 18.30 -7.99
CA PRO A 316 -20.69 18.38 -6.97
C PRO A 316 -21.37 17.02 -6.76
N LEU A 317 -21.97 16.82 -5.58
CA LEU A 317 -22.82 15.66 -5.31
C LEU A 317 -24.24 15.93 -5.79
N VAL A 318 -24.85 14.94 -6.41
CA VAL A 318 -26.21 14.97 -6.95
C VAL A 318 -27.10 14.07 -6.11
N PHE A 319 -28.20 14.59 -5.58
CA PHE A 319 -29.13 13.88 -4.73
C PHE A 319 -30.43 13.53 -5.47
N GLU A 320 -31.05 12.43 -5.07
CA GLU A 320 -32.29 11.92 -5.71
C GLU A 320 -33.49 12.88 -5.59
N ASN A 321 -33.46 13.80 -4.61
CA ASN A 321 -34.48 14.85 -4.44
C ASN A 321 -34.35 16.02 -5.41
N GLY A 322 -33.37 15.97 -6.33
CA GLY A 322 -33.11 17.02 -7.32
C GLY A 322 -32.07 18.07 -6.88
N GLU A 323 -31.56 18.01 -5.66
CA GLU A 323 -30.55 18.93 -5.18
C GLU A 323 -29.14 18.57 -5.72
N THR A 324 -28.34 19.60 -5.95
CA THR A 324 -26.92 19.46 -6.31
C THR A 324 -26.11 20.36 -5.39
N LEU A 325 -25.21 19.75 -4.62
CA LEU A 325 -24.43 20.44 -3.59
C LEU A 325 -22.94 20.36 -3.89
N SER A 326 -22.27 21.49 -3.86
CA SER A 326 -20.82 21.60 -3.98
C SER A 326 -20.18 21.57 -2.60
N GLY A 327 -19.18 20.72 -2.40
CA GLY A 327 -18.46 20.51 -1.13
C GLY A 327 -16.97 20.22 -1.37
N GLY A 328 -16.32 19.63 -0.37
CA GLY A 328 -14.87 19.36 -0.36
C GLY A 328 -14.50 17.89 -0.12
N ASN A 329 -15.38 16.94 -0.38
CA ASN A 329 -15.14 15.52 -0.09
C ASN A 329 -13.99 14.89 -0.90
N PHE A 330 -13.55 15.57 -1.94
CA PHE A 330 -12.40 15.20 -2.76
C PHE A 330 -11.05 15.48 -2.06
N HIS A 331 -11.02 16.23 -0.95
CA HIS A 331 -9.78 16.64 -0.31
C HIS A 331 -9.09 15.47 0.40
N GLY A 332 -7.94 15.07 -0.10
CA GLY A 332 -7.25 13.84 0.27
C GLY A 332 -6.50 13.83 1.61
N LEU A 333 -6.70 14.84 2.49
CA LEU A 333 -5.87 14.98 3.72
C LEU A 333 -5.95 13.77 4.65
N THR A 334 -7.11 13.15 4.81
CA THR A 334 -7.26 11.99 5.70
C THR A 334 -6.33 10.85 5.31
N VAL A 335 -6.30 10.51 4.02
CA VAL A 335 -5.45 9.44 3.51
C VAL A 335 -3.99 9.87 3.41
N ALA A 336 -3.71 11.15 3.11
CA ALA A 336 -2.35 11.70 3.12
C ALA A 336 -1.69 11.56 4.51
N MET A 337 -2.41 11.93 5.57
CA MET A 337 -1.94 11.74 6.95
C MET A 337 -1.73 10.26 7.29
N ALA A 338 -2.64 9.38 6.86
CA ALA A 338 -2.52 7.94 7.08
C ALA A 338 -1.27 7.37 6.39
N LEU A 339 -0.96 7.81 5.17
CA LEU A 339 0.23 7.40 4.42
C LEU A 339 1.54 7.93 5.02
N ASP A 340 1.57 9.19 5.46
CA ASP A 340 2.74 9.73 6.17
C ASP A 340 2.96 9.00 7.50
N PHE A 341 1.89 8.70 8.24
CA PHE A 341 1.99 7.94 9.49
C PHE A 341 2.46 6.49 9.23
N LEU A 342 2.00 5.88 8.14
CA LEU A 342 2.50 4.58 7.69
C LEU A 342 4.02 4.61 7.44
N ALA A 343 4.52 5.61 6.71
CA ALA A 343 5.96 5.78 6.46
C ALA A 343 6.76 5.92 7.77
N ILE A 344 6.25 6.69 8.74
CA ILE A 344 6.88 6.88 10.06
C ILE A 344 6.98 5.54 10.81
N VAL A 345 5.88 4.80 10.95
CA VAL A 345 5.87 3.58 11.77
C VAL A 345 6.69 2.46 11.11
N LEU A 346 6.67 2.33 9.79
CA LEU A 346 7.51 1.37 9.08
C LEU A 346 9.01 1.71 9.19
N THR A 347 9.37 2.99 9.28
CA THR A 347 10.76 3.41 9.52
C THR A 347 11.27 2.94 10.88
N HIS A 348 10.43 2.91 11.92
CA HIS A 348 10.83 2.32 13.21
C HIS A 348 11.11 0.83 13.11
N MET A 349 10.31 0.10 12.34
CA MET A 349 10.57 -1.33 12.07
C MET A 349 11.88 -1.53 11.30
N ALA A 350 12.14 -0.71 10.30
CA ALA A 350 13.38 -0.73 9.52
C ALA A 350 14.61 -0.49 10.41
N THR A 351 14.54 0.51 11.28
CA THR A 351 15.63 0.88 12.17
C THR A 351 15.95 -0.23 13.18
N ILE A 352 14.92 -0.82 13.83
CA ILE A 352 15.19 -1.87 14.83
C ILE A 352 15.70 -3.17 14.16
N ALA A 353 15.23 -3.49 12.95
CA ALA A 353 15.70 -4.63 12.17
C ALA A 353 17.18 -4.45 11.77
N GLU A 354 17.56 -3.26 11.28
CA GLU A 354 18.94 -2.94 10.95
C GLU A 354 19.85 -3.05 12.18
N ARG A 355 19.42 -2.61 13.36
CA ARG A 355 20.22 -2.78 14.60
C ARG A 355 20.41 -4.26 14.98
N ARG A 356 19.49 -5.15 14.65
CA ARG A 356 19.65 -6.59 14.85
C ARG A 356 20.60 -7.19 13.84
N ILE A 357 20.55 -6.77 12.57
CA ILE A 357 21.50 -7.19 11.52
C ILE A 357 22.93 -6.78 11.94
N ASP A 358 23.13 -5.53 12.36
CA ASP A 358 24.42 -5.06 12.86
C ASP A 358 24.97 -5.98 13.96
N ARG A 359 24.16 -6.32 14.96
CA ARG A 359 24.56 -7.24 16.04
C ARG A 359 24.94 -8.62 15.57
N LEU A 360 24.21 -9.18 14.61
CA LEU A 360 24.50 -10.51 14.08
C LEU A 360 25.87 -10.59 13.41
N VAL A 361 26.26 -9.52 12.69
CA VAL A 361 27.52 -9.52 11.91
C VAL A 361 28.70 -8.93 12.68
N HIS A 362 28.44 -8.18 13.77
CA HIS A 362 29.48 -7.43 14.49
C HIS A 362 30.41 -8.38 15.26
N PRO A 363 31.72 -8.30 15.06
CA PRO A 363 32.69 -9.21 15.67
C PRO A 363 32.59 -9.32 17.20
N ASP A 364 32.34 -8.18 17.88
CA ASP A 364 32.35 -8.10 19.34
C ASP A 364 30.97 -8.23 20.00
N LEU A 365 29.86 -8.20 19.21
CA LEU A 365 28.50 -8.16 19.74
C LEU A 365 27.67 -9.40 19.38
N ASN A 366 28.17 -10.28 18.58
CA ASN A 366 27.43 -11.42 17.99
C ASN A 366 27.41 -12.69 18.82
N GLN A 367 27.85 -12.61 20.09
CA GLN A 367 27.84 -13.74 21.03
C GLN A 367 28.67 -14.94 20.54
N GLY A 368 29.88 -14.69 20.04
CA GLY A 368 30.84 -15.70 19.64
C GLY A 368 30.56 -16.38 18.29
N LEU A 369 29.66 -15.81 17.49
CA LEU A 369 29.55 -16.18 16.09
C LEU A 369 30.78 -15.70 15.30
N PRO A 370 31.11 -16.30 14.15
CA PRO A 370 32.21 -15.81 13.32
C PRO A 370 31.97 -14.33 12.88
N PRO A 371 33.05 -13.52 12.80
CA PRO A 371 32.96 -12.15 12.28
C PRO A 371 32.23 -12.13 10.94
N PHE A 372 31.25 -11.21 10.79
CA PHE A 372 30.40 -11.06 9.60
C PHE A 372 29.72 -12.36 9.16
N LEU A 373 29.54 -13.32 10.06
CA LEU A 373 28.95 -14.65 9.82
C LEU A 373 29.68 -15.43 8.70
N SER A 374 30.98 -15.19 8.55
CA SER A 374 31.84 -15.86 7.56
C SER A 374 32.55 -17.05 8.19
N PRO A 375 32.48 -18.27 7.60
CA PRO A 375 33.23 -19.43 8.09
C PRO A 375 34.75 -19.23 8.06
N ASP A 376 35.26 -18.46 7.11
CA ASP A 376 36.68 -18.16 6.91
C ASP A 376 36.86 -16.62 6.79
N ALA A 377 36.67 -15.96 7.95
CA ALA A 377 36.77 -14.49 8.03
C ALA A 377 38.20 -14.02 7.74
N GLY A 378 38.34 -13.02 6.89
CA GLY A 378 39.58 -12.48 6.41
C GLY A 378 39.86 -12.79 4.94
N VAL A 379 39.70 -14.05 4.52
CA VAL A 379 39.64 -14.43 3.10
C VAL A 379 38.25 -14.07 2.54
N ASN A 380 37.21 -14.32 3.32
CA ASN A 380 35.83 -13.97 2.99
C ASN A 380 35.35 -12.80 3.86
N SER A 381 34.60 -11.88 3.27
CA SER A 381 33.97 -10.74 3.94
C SER A 381 32.58 -11.06 4.51
N GLY A 382 31.95 -12.17 4.08
CA GLY A 382 30.66 -12.62 4.54
C GLY A 382 29.55 -11.58 4.30
N PHE A 383 28.75 -11.29 5.34
CA PHE A 383 27.61 -10.38 5.27
C PHE A 383 27.95 -8.90 5.59
N MET A 384 29.22 -8.52 5.60
CA MET A 384 29.63 -7.14 5.88
C MET A 384 28.87 -6.13 5.01
N MET A 385 28.87 -6.30 3.68
CA MET A 385 28.23 -5.36 2.77
C MET A 385 26.70 -5.49 2.76
N ALA A 386 26.14 -6.63 3.14
CA ALA A 386 24.68 -6.77 3.33
C ALA A 386 24.19 -5.87 4.49
N GLN A 387 24.96 -5.79 5.59
CA GLN A 387 24.67 -4.85 6.70
C GLN A 387 24.78 -3.39 6.24
N VAL A 388 25.81 -3.02 5.49
CA VAL A 388 25.93 -1.66 4.94
C VAL A 388 24.73 -1.32 4.05
N THR A 389 24.25 -2.25 3.24
CA THR A 389 23.05 -2.08 2.43
C THR A 389 21.82 -1.84 3.31
N ALA A 390 21.63 -2.64 4.36
CA ALA A 390 20.52 -2.45 5.30
C ALA A 390 20.57 -1.09 6.00
N ALA A 391 21.75 -0.63 6.39
CA ALA A 391 21.98 0.69 6.99
C ALA A 391 21.63 1.83 6.03
N ALA A 392 22.03 1.72 4.76
CA ALA A 392 21.71 2.69 3.72
C ALA A 392 20.19 2.79 3.50
N LEU A 393 19.49 1.65 3.42
CA LEU A 393 18.04 1.59 3.26
C LEU A 393 17.29 2.15 4.49
N ALA A 394 17.75 1.85 5.71
CA ALA A 394 17.18 2.42 6.93
C ALA A 394 17.35 3.94 7.01
N SER A 395 18.53 4.46 6.57
CA SER A 395 18.77 5.89 6.46
C SER A 395 17.86 6.56 5.42
N GLU A 396 17.62 5.92 4.27
CA GLU A 396 16.67 6.40 3.26
C GLU A 396 15.23 6.44 3.83
N CYS A 397 14.81 5.41 4.58
CA CYS A 397 13.50 5.40 5.24
C CYS A 397 13.33 6.61 6.17
N LYS A 398 14.36 6.99 6.93
CA LYS A 398 14.34 8.19 7.80
C LYS A 398 14.09 9.48 7.00
N VAL A 399 14.70 9.64 5.83
CA VAL A 399 14.46 10.80 4.96
C VAL A 399 13.04 10.78 4.42
N LEU A 400 12.57 9.62 3.95
CA LEU A 400 11.23 9.45 3.40
C LEU A 400 10.11 9.55 4.45
N SER A 401 10.40 9.36 5.73
CA SER A 401 9.41 9.50 6.80
C SER A 401 9.08 10.95 7.18
N HIS A 402 9.77 11.96 6.59
CA HIS A 402 9.39 13.35 6.76
C HIS A 402 7.99 13.58 6.13
N PRO A 403 6.98 14.06 6.89
CA PRO A 403 5.62 14.16 6.38
C PRO A 403 5.50 15.08 5.16
N ALA A 404 4.78 14.63 4.12
CA ALA A 404 4.42 15.46 2.99
C ALA A 404 3.12 16.24 3.23
N SER A 405 2.19 15.66 4.00
CA SER A 405 0.87 16.24 4.26
C SER A 405 0.87 17.51 5.12
N VAL A 406 2.01 17.91 5.66
CA VAL A 406 2.18 19.17 6.41
C VAL A 406 2.55 20.36 5.51
N ASP A 407 2.82 20.10 4.23
CA ASP A 407 3.13 21.13 3.24
C ASP A 407 1.87 21.56 2.48
N THR A 408 1.90 22.77 1.92
CA THR A 408 0.84 23.27 1.03
C THR A 408 1.41 24.27 0.03
N ILE A 409 1.02 24.14 -1.24
CA ILE A 409 1.36 25.06 -2.33
C ILE A 409 0.06 25.36 -3.08
N PRO A 410 -0.44 26.62 -3.12
CA PRO A 410 -1.67 26.96 -3.82
C PRO A 410 -1.63 26.57 -5.30
N THR A 411 -2.70 25.95 -5.78
CA THR A 411 -2.92 25.56 -7.18
C THR A 411 -4.22 26.12 -7.73
N ASP A 412 -4.56 25.87 -9.00
CA ASP A 412 -5.79 26.31 -9.68
C ASP A 412 -6.13 27.81 -9.47
N GLY A 413 -5.12 28.66 -9.65
CA GLY A 413 -5.30 30.13 -9.46
C GLY A 413 -5.77 30.49 -8.06
N SER A 414 -5.29 29.78 -7.04
CA SER A 414 -5.62 29.93 -5.61
C SER A 414 -7.08 29.56 -5.26
N LYS A 415 -7.77 28.76 -6.07
CA LYS A 415 -9.01 28.09 -5.67
C LYS A 415 -8.72 26.88 -4.79
N GLU A 416 -7.58 26.23 -5.03
CA GLU A 416 -6.99 25.18 -4.20
C GLU A 416 -5.86 25.80 -3.37
N ASP A 417 -6.19 26.55 -2.32
CA ASP A 417 -5.25 27.31 -1.49
C ASP A 417 -4.69 26.50 -0.28
N VAL A 418 -5.33 25.37 0.05
CA VAL A 418 -4.84 24.37 1.00
C VAL A 418 -4.85 22.99 0.32
N VAL A 419 -3.68 22.39 0.12
CA VAL A 419 -3.52 21.14 -0.60
C VAL A 419 -2.80 20.09 0.28
N PRO A 420 -3.21 18.81 0.27
CA PRO A 420 -2.75 17.80 1.23
C PRO A 420 -1.49 17.05 0.80
N MET A 421 -0.94 17.25 -0.39
CA MET A 421 0.22 16.52 -0.96
C MET A 421 0.07 14.99 -0.92
N ALA A 422 -1.15 14.46 -1.13
CA ALA A 422 -1.49 13.07 -0.86
C ALA A 422 -0.69 12.05 -1.71
N MET A 423 -0.47 12.32 -3.02
CA MET A 423 0.36 11.44 -3.83
C MET A 423 1.84 11.49 -3.42
N GLY A 424 2.34 12.62 -2.92
CA GLY A 424 3.67 12.73 -2.32
C GLY A 424 3.83 11.83 -1.09
N ALA A 425 2.82 11.79 -0.21
CA ALA A 425 2.78 10.86 0.92
C ALA A 425 2.69 9.39 0.45
N ALA A 426 1.91 9.13 -0.61
CA ALA A 426 1.68 7.79 -1.13
C ALA A 426 2.96 7.12 -1.67
N TRP A 427 3.67 7.77 -2.61
CA TRP A 427 4.89 7.16 -3.15
C TRP A 427 6.01 7.05 -2.11
N LYS A 428 6.10 7.96 -1.13
CA LYS A 428 7.04 7.86 0.00
C LYS A 428 6.75 6.61 0.85
N ALA A 429 5.50 6.41 1.26
CA ALA A 429 5.09 5.24 2.05
C ALA A 429 5.39 3.93 1.29
N ARG A 430 5.09 3.87 -0.02
CA ARG A 430 5.44 2.74 -0.88
C ARG A 430 6.95 2.48 -0.91
N ARG A 431 7.77 3.52 -1.01
CA ARG A 431 9.23 3.39 -1.02
C ARG A 431 9.77 2.90 0.33
N VAL A 432 9.24 3.40 1.44
CA VAL A 432 9.60 2.90 2.79
C VAL A 432 9.22 1.43 2.95
N LEU A 433 8.04 1.03 2.49
CA LEU A 433 7.60 -0.37 2.48
C LEU A 433 8.60 -1.26 1.73
N ARG A 434 9.00 -0.86 0.53
CA ARG A 434 9.97 -1.58 -0.30
C ARG A 434 11.35 -1.68 0.35
N ASN A 435 11.80 -0.63 0.99
CA ASN A 435 13.06 -0.64 1.74
C ASN A 435 12.99 -1.61 2.93
N LEU A 436 11.88 -1.63 3.67
CA LEU A 436 11.66 -2.57 4.76
C LEU A 436 11.63 -4.02 4.29
N GLU A 437 11.01 -4.34 3.14
CA GLU A 437 11.05 -5.67 2.53
C GLU A 437 12.50 -6.15 2.33
N ASN A 438 13.36 -5.30 1.79
CA ASN A 438 14.77 -5.62 1.59
C ASN A 438 15.54 -5.77 2.92
N ILE A 439 15.29 -4.89 3.90
CA ILE A 439 15.94 -4.98 5.21
C ILE A 439 15.56 -6.29 5.92
N LEU A 440 14.29 -6.68 5.88
CA LEU A 440 13.82 -7.94 6.47
C LEU A 440 14.37 -9.16 5.72
N ALA A 441 14.52 -9.10 4.39
CA ALA A 441 15.19 -10.14 3.61
C ALA A 441 16.65 -10.33 4.05
N ILE A 442 17.37 -9.23 4.26
CA ILE A 442 18.75 -9.26 4.78
C ILE A 442 18.76 -9.83 6.21
N GLU A 443 17.84 -9.42 7.08
CA GLU A 443 17.76 -9.94 8.46
C GLU A 443 17.49 -11.43 8.48
N LEU A 444 16.54 -11.93 7.69
CA LEU A 444 16.23 -13.36 7.55
C LEU A 444 17.45 -14.15 7.06
N MET A 445 18.17 -13.62 6.08
CA MET A 445 19.38 -14.25 5.53
C MET A 445 20.50 -14.34 6.57
N CYS A 446 20.79 -13.23 7.27
CA CYS A 446 21.78 -13.21 8.35
C CYS A 446 21.38 -14.09 9.54
N GLY A 447 20.10 -14.05 9.93
CA GLY A 447 19.56 -14.90 11.01
C GLY A 447 19.67 -16.39 10.70
N ALA A 448 19.36 -16.79 9.47
CA ALA A 448 19.50 -18.19 9.06
C ALA A 448 20.97 -18.64 9.08
N GLN A 449 21.90 -17.83 8.58
CA GLN A 449 23.33 -18.14 8.64
C GLN A 449 23.82 -18.24 10.09
N ALA A 450 23.39 -17.35 10.95
CA ALA A 450 23.77 -17.35 12.36
C ALA A 450 23.23 -18.60 13.11
N ILE A 451 22.00 -19.04 12.78
CA ILE A 451 21.41 -20.27 13.33
C ILE A 451 22.18 -21.50 12.88
N ASP A 452 22.66 -21.57 11.63
CA ASP A 452 23.50 -22.68 11.17
C ASP A 452 24.77 -22.87 12.00
N PHE A 453 25.36 -21.77 12.51
CA PHE A 453 26.53 -21.84 13.41
C PHE A 453 26.15 -22.30 14.83
N ARG A 454 24.87 -22.33 15.19
CA ARG A 454 24.38 -22.83 16.49
C ARG A 454 24.06 -24.32 16.47
N ALA A 455 24.16 -25.00 15.33
CA ALA A 455 23.98 -26.45 15.26
C ALA A 455 24.91 -27.16 16.24
N PRO A 456 24.49 -28.28 16.88
CA PRO A 456 23.29 -29.08 16.58
C PRO A 456 22.00 -28.62 17.33
N LEU A 457 22.04 -27.54 18.12
CA LEU A 457 20.90 -27.08 18.92
C LEU A 457 19.75 -26.60 17.99
N LYS A 458 18.55 -27.02 18.35
CA LYS A 458 17.34 -26.66 17.56
C LYS A 458 16.74 -25.35 18.06
N PRO A 459 16.41 -24.42 17.16
CA PRO A 459 15.70 -23.20 17.50
C PRO A 459 14.22 -23.48 17.81
N GLY A 460 13.53 -22.51 18.34
CA GLY A 460 12.10 -22.52 18.61
C GLY A 460 11.27 -22.88 17.37
N ARG A 461 10.05 -23.37 17.63
CA ARG A 461 9.18 -23.91 16.59
C ARG A 461 8.98 -22.97 15.38
N GLY A 462 8.66 -21.70 15.62
CA GLY A 462 8.46 -20.72 14.53
C GLY A 462 9.77 -20.37 13.85
N VAL A 463 10.85 -20.22 14.61
CA VAL A 463 12.19 -19.91 14.07
C VAL A 463 12.71 -21.05 13.20
N ARG A 464 12.49 -22.32 13.59
CA ARG A 464 12.85 -23.48 12.77
C ARG A 464 12.13 -23.47 11.42
N THR A 465 10.82 -23.24 11.42
CA THR A 465 10.05 -23.13 10.18
C THR A 465 10.56 -21.99 9.29
N ALA A 466 10.90 -20.84 9.88
CA ALA A 466 11.47 -19.72 9.13
C ALA A 466 12.85 -20.05 8.55
N HIS A 467 13.72 -20.67 9.33
CA HIS A 467 15.05 -21.12 8.89
C HIS A 467 14.94 -22.08 7.69
N GLU A 468 14.07 -23.09 7.78
CA GLU A 468 13.82 -24.04 6.70
C GLU A 468 13.35 -23.31 5.42
N ARG A 469 12.37 -22.38 5.52
CA ARG A 469 11.90 -21.59 4.38
C ARG A 469 12.97 -20.69 3.77
N VAL A 470 13.84 -20.08 4.58
CA VAL A 470 14.99 -19.33 4.08
C VAL A 470 15.92 -20.24 3.30
N ARG A 471 16.22 -21.43 3.82
CA ARG A 471 17.15 -22.39 3.19
C ARG A 471 16.60 -23.05 1.92
N GLU A 472 15.29 -23.11 1.75
CA GLU A 472 14.65 -23.45 0.47
C GLU A 472 14.95 -22.42 -0.63
N ILE A 473 15.21 -21.15 -0.27
CA ILE A 473 15.40 -20.03 -1.22
C ILE A 473 16.86 -19.70 -1.40
N VAL A 474 17.62 -19.61 -0.29
CA VAL A 474 19.01 -19.19 -0.26
C VAL A 474 19.86 -20.21 0.50
N PRO A 475 20.89 -20.80 -0.15
CA PRO A 475 21.79 -21.73 0.52
C PRO A 475 22.68 -21.02 1.54
N ARG A 476 23.25 -21.81 2.46
CA ARG A 476 24.26 -21.34 3.39
C ARG A 476 25.43 -20.69 2.65
N LEU A 477 26.02 -19.65 3.24
CA LEU A 477 27.24 -18.99 2.72
C LEU A 477 28.46 -19.72 3.23
N GLU A 478 29.09 -20.50 2.36
CA GLU A 478 30.33 -21.21 2.66
C GLU A 478 31.57 -20.40 2.22
N ALA A 479 31.42 -19.60 1.16
CA ALA A 479 32.40 -18.67 0.64
C ALA A 479 31.69 -17.48 0.03
N ASP A 480 32.40 -16.34 -0.12
CA ASP A 480 31.83 -15.14 -0.69
C ASP A 480 31.23 -15.39 -2.10
N ARG A 481 30.03 -14.89 -2.32
CA ARG A 481 29.33 -14.87 -3.61
C ARG A 481 28.55 -13.57 -3.77
N VAL A 482 27.99 -13.33 -4.94
CA VAL A 482 27.15 -12.15 -5.22
C VAL A 482 25.83 -12.25 -4.43
N LEU A 483 25.69 -11.45 -3.38
CA LEU A 483 24.55 -11.50 -2.47
C LEU A 483 23.28 -10.79 -2.99
N SER A 484 23.41 -9.91 -4.00
CA SER A 484 22.25 -9.17 -4.51
C SER A 484 21.15 -10.08 -5.06
N GLY A 485 21.51 -11.20 -5.67
CA GLY A 485 20.55 -12.23 -6.13
C GLY A 485 19.80 -12.91 -4.97
N ASP A 486 20.54 -13.26 -3.91
CA ASP A 486 19.98 -13.87 -2.70
C ASP A 486 19.01 -12.91 -1.98
N ILE A 487 19.41 -11.65 -1.84
CA ILE A 487 18.56 -10.59 -1.26
C ILE A 487 17.29 -10.41 -2.10
N ALA A 488 17.41 -10.35 -3.42
CA ALA A 488 16.26 -10.18 -4.30
C ALA A 488 15.28 -11.37 -4.22
N ALA A 489 15.79 -12.59 -4.14
CA ALA A 489 14.98 -13.81 -4.01
C ALA A 489 14.22 -13.84 -2.67
N LEU A 490 14.88 -13.53 -1.56
CA LEU A 490 14.24 -13.45 -0.25
C LEU A 490 13.26 -12.27 -0.17
N MET A 491 13.61 -11.12 -0.74
CA MET A 491 12.71 -9.97 -0.79
C MET A 491 11.43 -10.29 -1.56
N ALA A 492 11.52 -11.01 -2.68
CA ALA A 492 10.33 -11.49 -3.40
C ALA A 492 9.47 -12.40 -2.52
N ALA A 493 10.08 -13.34 -1.79
CA ALA A 493 9.35 -14.22 -0.86
C ALA A 493 8.71 -13.45 0.32
N VAL A 494 9.35 -12.37 0.81
CA VAL A 494 8.78 -11.47 1.83
C VAL A 494 7.58 -10.72 1.26
N SER A 495 7.71 -10.17 0.06
CA SER A 495 6.62 -9.46 -0.65
C SER A 495 5.44 -10.40 -0.95
N ASP A 496 5.71 -11.66 -1.29
CA ASP A 496 4.74 -12.75 -1.48
C ASP A 496 4.18 -13.29 -0.15
N ARG A 497 4.55 -12.69 0.99
CA ARG A 497 4.06 -13.01 2.35
C ARG A 497 4.40 -14.41 2.84
N ARG A 498 5.41 -15.08 2.29
CA ARG A 498 5.81 -16.45 2.64
C ARG A 498 6.25 -16.63 4.09
N PHE A 499 6.47 -15.56 4.84
CA PHE A 499 6.85 -15.59 6.25
C PHE A 499 5.75 -15.07 7.19
N ALA A 500 4.68 -14.51 6.64
CA ALA A 500 3.64 -13.85 7.43
C ALA A 500 2.64 -14.82 8.11
N ASP A 501 2.61 -16.07 7.72
CA ASP A 501 1.77 -17.12 8.30
C ASP A 501 2.46 -17.91 9.43
N ILE A 502 3.76 -17.67 9.66
CA ILE A 502 4.53 -18.35 10.72
C ILE A 502 4.13 -17.76 12.07
N GLY A 503 3.83 -18.63 13.04
CA GLY A 503 3.36 -18.24 14.36
C GLY A 503 1.92 -17.68 14.29
N ALA A 504 0.95 -18.56 14.21
CA ALA A 504 -0.46 -18.16 14.30
C ALA A 504 -0.80 -17.78 15.73
N VAL A 505 -0.90 -16.47 16.00
CA VAL A 505 -1.70 -16.00 17.13
C VAL A 505 -3.13 -15.90 16.62
N THR A 506 -3.96 -16.82 17.06
CA THR A 506 -5.44 -16.78 16.89
C THR A 506 -6.04 -15.57 17.61
#